data_46e44b2d621aea238fbb28841a628ba4
#
_entry.id   46e44b2d621aea238fbb28841a628ba4
#
_cell.length_a   1.000
_cell.length_b   1.000
_cell.length_c   1.000
_cell.angle_alpha   90.00
_cell.angle_beta   90.00
_cell.angle_gamma   90.00
#
_symmetry.space_group_name_H-M   'P 1'
#
loop_
_entity.id
_entity.type
_entity.pdbx_description
1 polymer ?
#
loop_
_entity_poly.entity_id
_entity_poly.type
_entity_poly.pdbx_seq_one_letter_code
_entity_poly.pdbx_strand_id
1 'polypeptide(L)'
;QTLYDLLPIEKIENGILHTTDDRYIKILEIEPINFLLRSPREQRSVIYSFASLLKVSPVRLQFKSFSRKADVNAYLDKLRRDAANEPDAAVRKRHMSYIRFVKRLGSRDAVSRRFFVIFQYEAPTNERNISYAEIVSTLETTARNFRTYLAQCGNAIVEHENEDEFLTCLLYTSPS
;
A
#
# COMPACT_ATOMS: atom_id res chain seq x y z
N GLN A 1 -12.93 13.16 -6.77
CA GLN A 1 -13.59 12.50 -5.63
C GLN A 1 -12.54 11.73 -4.85
N THR A 2 -12.40 12.00 -3.58
CA THR A 2 -11.50 11.26 -2.69
C THR A 2 -12.19 9.97 -2.23
N LEU A 3 -11.42 8.99 -1.75
CA LEU A 3 -11.98 7.81 -1.09
C LEU A 3 -12.86 8.19 0.12
N TYR A 4 -12.54 9.32 0.74
CA TYR A 4 -13.31 9.88 1.85
C TYR A 4 -14.75 10.26 1.43
N ASP A 5 -14.94 10.76 0.20
CA ASP A 5 -16.27 11.14 -0.31
C ASP A 5 -17.17 9.93 -0.63
N LEU A 6 -16.55 8.74 -0.72
CA LEU A 6 -17.23 7.49 -1.11
C LEU A 6 -17.53 6.55 0.05
N LEU A 7 -16.85 6.73 1.20
CA LEU A 7 -16.99 5.86 2.37
C LEU A 7 -17.60 6.65 3.53
N PRO A 8 -18.63 6.09 4.19
CA PRO A 8 -19.23 6.71 5.37
C PRO A 8 -18.34 6.51 6.59
N ILE A 9 -17.21 7.25 6.65
CA ILE A 9 -16.19 7.11 7.69
C ILE A 9 -16.63 7.81 8.96
N GLU A 10 -16.58 7.12 10.09
CA GLU A 10 -16.83 7.65 11.41
C GLU A 10 -15.55 8.10 12.10
N LYS A 11 -14.57 7.18 12.20
CA LYS A 11 -13.27 7.45 12.85
C LYS A 11 -12.18 6.50 12.38
N ILE A 12 -10.94 6.88 12.67
CA ILE A 12 -9.74 6.05 12.53
C ILE A 12 -9.13 5.89 13.91
N GLU A 13 -8.91 4.66 14.34
CA GLU A 13 -8.35 4.35 15.64
C GLU A 13 -7.66 2.99 15.60
N ASN A 14 -6.47 2.87 16.22
CA ASN A 14 -5.69 1.64 16.29
C ASN A 14 -5.39 0.98 14.92
N GLY A 15 -5.13 1.78 13.89
CA GLY A 15 -4.89 1.27 12.53
C GLY A 15 -6.13 0.67 11.86
N ILE A 16 -7.31 0.99 12.36
CA ILE A 16 -8.60 0.50 11.86
C ILE A 16 -9.49 1.69 11.53
N LEU A 17 -10.11 1.61 10.36
CA LEU A 17 -11.11 2.57 9.91
C LEU A 17 -12.49 2.07 10.27
N HIS A 18 -13.23 2.88 11.01
CA HIS A 18 -14.63 2.62 11.38
C HIS A 18 -15.55 3.38 10.45
N THR A 19 -16.59 2.73 9.98
CA THR A 19 -17.64 3.34 9.17
C THR A 19 -18.92 3.49 9.97
N THR A 20 -19.76 4.46 9.59
CA THR A 20 -21.05 4.71 10.24
C THR A 20 -22.07 3.58 10.02
N ASP A 21 -21.77 2.64 9.13
CA ASP A 21 -22.57 1.44 8.85
C ASP A 21 -21.97 0.17 9.47
N ASP A 22 -21.27 0.32 10.61
CA ASP A 22 -20.70 -0.78 11.42
C ASP A 22 -19.73 -1.70 10.67
N ARG A 23 -18.98 -1.19 9.70
CA ARG A 23 -17.88 -1.91 9.09
C ARG A 23 -16.56 -1.46 9.68
N TYR A 24 -15.64 -2.41 9.83
CA TYR A 24 -14.31 -2.18 10.35
C TYR A 24 -13.30 -2.61 9.30
N ILE A 25 -12.42 -1.71 8.93
CA ILE A 25 -11.53 -1.89 7.77
C ILE A 25 -10.08 -1.71 8.21
N LYS A 26 -9.27 -2.72 7.90
CA LYS A 26 -7.80 -2.64 7.99
C LYS A 26 -7.21 -2.70 6.59
N ILE A 27 -6.18 -1.90 6.33
CA ILE A 27 -5.53 -1.81 5.03
C ILE A 27 -4.05 -2.11 5.20
N LEU A 28 -3.53 -3.03 4.39
CA LEU A 28 -2.10 -3.27 4.26
C LEU A 28 -1.63 -2.84 2.88
N GLU A 29 -0.50 -2.17 2.84
CA GLU A 29 0.21 -1.88 1.59
C GLU A 29 1.22 -2.98 1.31
N ILE A 30 1.26 -3.46 0.07
CA ILE A 30 2.10 -4.58 -0.34
C ILE A 30 3.12 -4.09 -1.36
N GLU A 31 4.37 -4.48 -1.20
CA GLU A 31 5.37 -4.35 -2.27
C GLU A 31 5.07 -5.35 -3.39
N PRO A 32 4.99 -4.89 -4.65
CA PRO A 32 4.75 -5.78 -5.77
C PRO A 32 5.95 -6.72 -5.97
N ILE A 33 5.66 -8.01 -6.18
CA ILE A 33 6.69 -8.95 -6.63
C ILE A 33 6.76 -8.95 -8.16
N ASN A 34 7.95 -9.22 -8.67
CA ASN A 34 8.10 -9.49 -10.08
C ASN A 34 7.79 -10.97 -10.37
N PHE A 35 6.48 -11.28 -10.38
CA PHE A 35 5.96 -12.64 -10.55
C PHE A 35 6.46 -13.30 -11.85
N LEU A 36 6.56 -12.52 -12.93
CA LEU A 36 6.95 -13.03 -14.24
C LEU A 36 8.43 -13.43 -14.33
N LEU A 37 9.28 -12.91 -13.45
CA LEU A 37 10.69 -13.29 -13.37
C LEU A 37 10.93 -14.54 -12.51
N ARG A 38 9.89 -15.06 -11.85
CA ARG A 38 10.01 -16.27 -11.04
C ARG A 38 9.90 -17.53 -11.90
N SER A 39 10.52 -18.60 -11.43
CA SER A 39 10.41 -19.91 -12.07
C SER A 39 8.95 -20.40 -12.04
N PRO A 40 8.54 -21.29 -12.98
CA PRO A 40 7.18 -21.84 -12.99
C PRO A 40 6.78 -22.56 -11.68
N ARG A 41 7.76 -23.13 -10.97
CA ARG A 41 7.54 -23.75 -9.66
C ARG A 41 7.21 -22.72 -8.59
N GLU A 42 7.96 -21.65 -8.54
CA GLU A 42 7.73 -20.54 -7.59
C GLU A 42 6.40 -19.83 -7.88
N GLN A 43 6.08 -19.61 -9.15
CA GLN A 43 4.79 -19.04 -9.56
C GLN A 43 3.62 -19.89 -9.07
N ARG A 44 3.68 -21.21 -9.23
CA ARG A 44 2.65 -22.13 -8.71
C ARG A 44 2.56 -22.09 -7.19
N SER A 45 3.69 -22.03 -6.48
CA SER A 45 3.74 -21.94 -5.03
C SER A 45 3.06 -20.67 -4.53
N VAL A 46 3.33 -19.51 -5.16
CA VAL A 46 2.69 -18.23 -4.85
C VAL A 46 1.17 -18.33 -5.05
N ILE A 47 0.72 -18.83 -6.19
CA ILE A 47 -0.72 -18.97 -6.49
C ILE A 47 -1.41 -19.87 -5.47
N TYR A 48 -0.79 -21.01 -5.14
CA TYR A 48 -1.35 -21.96 -4.20
C TYR A 48 -1.47 -21.39 -2.77
N SER A 49 -0.41 -20.73 -2.29
CA SER A 49 -0.40 -20.08 -0.97
C SER A 49 -1.48 -19.01 -0.89
N PHE A 50 -1.62 -18.22 -1.94
CA PHE A 50 -2.63 -17.18 -2.04
C PHE A 50 -4.06 -17.72 -2.02
N ALA A 51 -4.32 -18.76 -2.82
CA ALA A 51 -5.61 -19.43 -2.85
C ALA A 51 -5.97 -20.07 -1.48
N SER A 52 -4.98 -20.62 -0.79
CA SER A 52 -5.15 -21.19 0.55
C SER A 52 -5.50 -20.12 1.58
N LEU A 53 -4.83 -18.96 1.52
CA LEU A 53 -5.11 -17.82 2.38
C LEU A 53 -6.55 -17.30 2.20
N LEU A 54 -7.00 -17.16 0.95
CA LEU A 54 -8.36 -16.69 0.66
C LEU A 54 -9.45 -17.62 1.21
N LYS A 55 -9.17 -18.94 1.24
CA LYS A 55 -10.13 -19.95 1.74
C LYS A 55 -10.32 -19.89 3.26
N VAL A 56 -9.28 -19.51 4.00
CA VAL A 56 -9.29 -19.51 5.49
C VAL A 56 -9.53 -18.14 6.10
N SER A 57 -9.68 -17.10 5.30
CA SER A 57 -9.90 -15.76 5.82
C SER A 57 -11.29 -15.63 6.48
N PRO A 58 -11.36 -15.22 7.75
CA PRO A 58 -12.62 -14.99 8.45
C PRO A 58 -13.29 -13.66 8.07
N VAL A 59 -12.62 -12.83 7.29
CA VAL A 59 -13.08 -11.51 6.87
C VAL A 59 -13.07 -11.37 5.36
N ARG A 60 -13.83 -10.41 4.82
CA ARG A 60 -13.81 -10.09 3.41
C ARG A 60 -12.47 -9.48 3.02
N LEU A 61 -11.93 -9.92 1.91
CA LEU A 61 -10.68 -9.42 1.33
C LEU A 61 -10.96 -8.74 0.00
N GLN A 62 -10.33 -7.57 -0.19
CA GLN A 62 -10.31 -6.89 -1.47
C GLN A 62 -8.87 -6.50 -1.81
N PHE A 63 -8.53 -6.62 -3.09
CA PHE A 63 -7.27 -6.13 -3.63
C PHE A 63 -7.52 -4.87 -4.43
N LYS A 64 -6.78 -3.84 -4.13
CA LYS A 64 -6.84 -2.57 -4.86
C LYS A 64 -5.45 -2.16 -5.32
N SER A 65 -5.37 -1.64 -6.53
CA SER A 65 -4.17 -0.97 -7.01
C SER A 65 -4.54 0.46 -7.40
N PHE A 66 -3.69 1.40 -6.97
CA PHE A 66 -3.80 2.79 -7.35
C PHE A 66 -2.56 3.17 -8.16
N SER A 67 -2.80 3.80 -9.29
CA SER A 67 -1.75 4.42 -10.09
C SER A 67 -1.60 5.86 -9.64
N ARG A 68 -0.39 6.27 -9.29
CA ARG A 68 -0.07 7.65 -8.96
C ARG A 68 1.01 8.12 -9.93
N LYS A 69 0.87 9.32 -10.49
CA LYS A 69 2.00 9.94 -11.18
C LYS A 69 3.14 10.07 -10.19
N ALA A 70 4.30 9.51 -10.53
CA ALA A 70 5.46 9.64 -9.69
C ALA A 70 5.82 11.11 -9.58
N ASP A 71 5.83 11.64 -8.36
CA ASP A 71 6.33 12.98 -8.12
C ASP A 71 7.87 12.96 -8.19
N VAL A 72 8.36 13.12 -9.40
CA VAL A 72 9.81 13.22 -9.64
C VAL A 72 10.36 14.60 -9.25
N ASN A 73 9.52 15.57 -8.89
CA ASN A 73 9.96 16.93 -8.58
C ASN A 73 10.82 16.96 -7.32
N ALA A 74 10.39 16.29 -6.24
CA ALA A 74 11.17 16.21 -5.01
C ALA A 74 12.56 15.58 -5.25
N TYR A 75 12.62 14.53 -6.08
CA TYR A 75 13.88 13.90 -6.47
C TYR A 75 14.74 14.80 -7.34
N LEU A 76 14.14 15.49 -8.32
CA LEU A 76 14.83 16.47 -9.15
C LEU A 76 15.39 17.64 -8.33
N ASP A 77 14.66 18.12 -7.33
CA ASP A 77 15.12 19.19 -6.45
C ASP A 77 16.28 18.76 -5.55
N LYS A 78 16.28 17.50 -5.10
CA LYS A 78 17.45 16.92 -4.42
C LYS A 78 18.66 16.87 -5.36
N LEU A 79 18.51 16.33 -6.56
CA LEU A 79 19.60 16.27 -7.55
C LEU A 79 20.15 17.65 -7.93
N ARG A 80 19.29 18.66 -8.00
CA ARG A 80 19.70 20.05 -8.27
C ARG A 80 20.54 20.62 -7.12
N ARG A 81 20.14 20.36 -5.87
CA ARG A 81 20.92 20.79 -4.69
C ARG A 81 22.28 20.09 -4.67
N ASP A 82 22.32 18.80 -4.93
CA ASP A 82 23.56 18.03 -4.97
C ASP A 82 24.49 18.55 -6.09
N ALA A 83 23.94 18.84 -7.29
CA ALA A 83 24.71 19.42 -8.38
C ALA A 83 25.22 20.84 -8.10
N ALA A 84 24.43 21.66 -7.37
CA ALA A 84 24.85 23.02 -6.99
C ALA A 84 26.00 23.03 -5.98
N ASN A 85 26.05 22.01 -5.11
CA ASN A 85 27.10 21.86 -4.09
C ASN A 85 28.36 21.12 -4.61
N GLU A 86 28.35 20.63 -5.84
CA GLU A 86 29.47 19.90 -6.43
C GLU A 86 30.58 20.87 -6.89
N PRO A 87 31.79 20.80 -6.32
CA PRO A 87 32.89 21.72 -6.67
C PRO A 87 33.48 21.41 -8.04
N ASP A 88 33.51 20.14 -8.46
CA ASP A 88 34.09 19.73 -9.75
C ASP A 88 33.15 20.04 -10.92
N ALA A 89 33.62 20.88 -11.86
CA ALA A 89 32.84 21.31 -13.02
C ALA A 89 32.50 20.15 -13.96
N ALA A 90 33.35 19.13 -14.10
CA ALA A 90 33.09 17.97 -14.95
C ALA A 90 32.03 17.05 -14.33
N VAL A 91 32.06 16.86 -13.00
CA VAL A 91 31.06 16.11 -12.25
C VAL A 91 29.72 16.84 -12.27
N ARG A 92 29.74 18.16 -12.06
CA ARG A 92 28.54 19.00 -12.14
C ARG A 92 27.86 18.93 -13.51
N LYS A 93 28.62 18.93 -14.60
CA LYS A 93 28.09 18.77 -15.96
C LYS A 93 27.40 17.40 -16.16
N ARG A 94 27.97 16.34 -15.58
CA ARG A 94 27.36 14.99 -15.57
C ARG A 94 26.04 14.97 -14.78
N HIS A 95 26.02 15.58 -13.59
CA HIS A 95 24.78 15.74 -12.80
C HIS A 95 23.69 16.48 -13.57
N MET A 96 24.03 17.58 -14.24
CA MET A 96 23.06 18.32 -15.05
C MET A 96 22.53 17.52 -16.25
N SER A 97 23.35 16.65 -16.85
CA SER A 97 22.93 15.74 -17.92
C SER A 97 21.99 14.66 -17.39
N TYR A 98 22.27 14.13 -16.20
CA TYR A 98 21.43 13.16 -15.51
C TYR A 98 20.09 13.77 -15.09
N ILE A 99 20.09 14.99 -14.55
CA ILE A 99 18.85 15.73 -14.22
C ILE A 99 17.95 15.89 -15.46
N ARG A 100 18.53 16.24 -16.62
CA ARG A 100 17.78 16.34 -17.89
C ARG A 100 17.21 14.99 -18.33
N PHE A 101 17.94 13.91 -18.14
CA PHE A 101 17.49 12.56 -18.43
C PHE A 101 16.32 12.15 -17.51
N VAL A 102 16.45 12.35 -16.19
CA VAL A 102 15.39 12.05 -15.19
C VAL A 102 14.14 12.90 -15.47
N LYS A 103 14.31 14.19 -15.80
CA LYS A 103 13.18 15.05 -16.16
C LYS A 103 12.42 14.55 -17.40
N ARG A 104 13.13 14.03 -18.41
CA ARG A 104 12.50 13.41 -19.59
C ARG A 104 11.78 12.11 -19.28
N LEU A 105 12.34 11.29 -18.37
CA LEU A 105 11.67 10.07 -17.90
C LEU A 105 10.42 10.39 -17.08
N GLY A 106 10.50 11.37 -16.20
CA GLY A 106 9.39 11.78 -15.35
C GLY A 106 8.25 12.51 -16.09
N SER A 107 8.54 13.13 -17.24
CA SER A 107 7.52 13.72 -18.10
C SER A 107 6.81 12.71 -19.02
N ARG A 108 7.36 11.50 -19.16
CA ARG A 108 6.78 10.38 -19.87
C ARG A 108 6.35 9.31 -18.86
N ASP A 109 5.16 9.47 -18.31
CA ASP A 109 4.39 8.40 -17.66
C ASP A 109 5.11 7.53 -16.59
N ALA A 110 5.93 8.15 -15.74
CA ALA A 110 6.38 7.47 -14.52
C ALA A 110 5.17 7.31 -13.59
N VAL A 111 4.37 6.29 -13.83
CA VAL A 111 3.25 5.91 -12.98
C VAL A 111 3.77 4.91 -11.96
N SER A 112 3.84 5.30 -10.70
CA SER A 112 4.03 4.34 -9.63
C SER A 112 2.68 3.71 -9.29
N ARG A 113 2.67 2.39 -9.17
CA ARG A 113 1.49 1.64 -8.70
C ARG A 113 1.72 1.23 -7.26
N ARG A 114 0.72 1.53 -6.43
CA ARG A 114 0.67 1.05 -5.06
C ARG A 114 -0.40 -0.04 -4.99
N PHE A 115 -0.13 -1.07 -4.21
CA PHE A 115 -1.03 -2.23 -4.07
C PHE A 115 -1.45 -2.37 -2.61
N PHE A 116 -2.74 -2.59 -2.41
CA PHE A 116 -3.34 -2.67 -1.10
C PHE A 116 -4.19 -3.92 -0.96
N VAL A 117 -4.15 -4.52 0.22
CA VAL A 117 -5.13 -5.50 0.67
C VAL A 117 -6.00 -4.85 1.71
N ILE A 118 -7.29 -4.94 1.50
CA ILE A 118 -8.32 -4.38 2.37
C ILE A 118 -9.03 -5.55 3.05
N PHE A 119 -8.97 -5.56 4.39
CA PHE A 119 -9.68 -6.50 5.25
C PHE A 119 -10.90 -5.80 5.79
N GLN A 120 -12.07 -6.34 5.51
CA GLN A 120 -13.33 -5.78 5.99
C GLN A 120 -14.02 -6.79 6.91
N TYR A 121 -14.24 -6.36 8.14
CA TYR A 121 -15.08 -7.05 9.11
C TYR A 121 -16.46 -6.38 9.11
N GLU A 122 -17.50 -7.19 8.98
CA GLU A 122 -18.90 -6.76 9.13
C GLU A 122 -19.46 -7.45 10.37
N ALA A 123 -19.98 -6.69 11.31
CA ALA A 123 -20.63 -7.27 12.48
C ALA A 123 -21.87 -8.07 12.02
N PRO A 124 -22.02 -9.34 12.43
CA PRO A 124 -23.21 -10.12 12.08
C PRO A 124 -24.46 -9.46 12.67
N THR A 125 -25.47 -9.29 11.87
CA THR A 125 -26.75 -8.62 12.24
C THR A 125 -27.47 -9.34 13.40
N ASN A 126 -27.16 -10.60 13.64
CA ASN A 126 -27.80 -11.46 14.63
C ASN A 126 -26.98 -11.79 15.87
N GLU A 127 -25.69 -11.45 15.88
CA GLU A 127 -24.82 -11.67 17.05
C GLU A 127 -24.77 -10.40 17.89
N ARG A 128 -25.59 -10.41 18.94
CA ARG A 128 -25.54 -9.40 20.00
C ARG A 128 -24.25 -9.59 20.80
N ASN A 129 -23.40 -8.57 20.85
CA ASN A 129 -22.26 -8.42 21.74
C ASN A 129 -20.90 -8.97 21.27
N ILE A 130 -20.53 -8.81 20.01
CA ILE A 130 -19.10 -8.88 19.67
C ILE A 130 -18.45 -7.59 20.18
N SER A 131 -17.47 -7.73 21.07
CA SER A 131 -16.75 -6.57 21.60
C SER A 131 -15.83 -5.98 20.52
N TYR A 132 -15.61 -4.67 20.59
CA TYR A 132 -14.64 -4.00 19.72
C TYR A 132 -13.24 -4.65 19.82
N ALA A 133 -12.84 -5.10 20.99
CA ALA A 133 -11.58 -5.81 21.18
C ALA A 133 -11.49 -7.13 20.38
N GLU A 134 -12.59 -7.86 20.25
CA GLU A 134 -12.63 -9.08 19.42
C GLU A 134 -12.54 -8.75 17.92
N ILE A 135 -13.18 -7.67 17.48
CA ILE A 135 -13.08 -7.18 16.09
C ILE A 135 -11.63 -6.81 15.76
N VAL A 136 -11.00 -6.01 16.63
CA VAL A 136 -9.59 -5.62 16.47
C VAL A 136 -8.69 -6.87 16.45
N SER A 137 -8.89 -7.80 17.39
CA SER A 137 -8.11 -9.05 17.45
C SER A 137 -8.26 -9.89 16.19
N THR A 138 -9.46 -10.00 15.64
CA THR A 138 -9.72 -10.73 14.39
C THR A 138 -9.02 -10.09 13.20
N LEU A 139 -9.12 -8.78 13.05
CA LEU A 139 -8.46 -8.05 11.97
C LEU A 139 -6.92 -8.12 12.08
N GLU A 140 -6.38 -7.95 13.28
CA GLU A 140 -4.93 -8.03 13.52
C GLU A 140 -4.39 -9.43 13.27
N THR A 141 -5.09 -10.47 13.73
CA THR A 141 -4.70 -11.86 13.50
C THR A 141 -4.74 -12.19 12.01
N THR A 142 -5.77 -11.76 11.30
CA THR A 142 -5.91 -11.97 9.86
C THR A 142 -4.79 -11.26 9.10
N ALA A 143 -4.50 -10.01 9.45
CA ALA A 143 -3.41 -9.24 8.86
C ALA A 143 -2.04 -9.88 9.11
N ARG A 144 -1.79 -10.39 10.33
CA ARG A 144 -0.57 -11.10 10.69
C ARG A 144 -0.41 -12.39 9.90
N ASN A 145 -1.45 -13.19 9.78
CA ASN A 145 -1.45 -14.40 8.96
C ASN A 145 -1.15 -14.06 7.50
N PHE A 146 -1.74 -12.99 6.99
CA PHE A 146 -1.50 -12.52 5.64
C PHE A 146 -0.04 -12.13 5.42
N ARG A 147 0.57 -11.38 6.36
CA ARG A 147 2.00 -11.05 6.32
C ARG A 147 2.88 -12.29 6.25
N THR A 148 2.57 -13.31 7.06
CA THR A 148 3.32 -14.57 7.08
C THR A 148 3.25 -15.29 5.72
N TYR A 149 2.08 -15.39 5.13
CA TYR A 149 1.90 -16.02 3.82
C TYR A 149 2.59 -15.23 2.71
N LEU A 150 2.50 -13.91 2.72
CA LEU A 150 3.19 -13.07 1.75
C LEU A 150 4.72 -13.20 1.86
N ALA A 151 5.25 -13.24 3.07
CA ALA A 151 6.68 -13.44 3.31
C ALA A 151 7.16 -14.79 2.75
N GLN A 152 6.38 -15.87 2.91
CA GLN A 152 6.67 -17.17 2.31
C GLN A 152 6.68 -17.13 0.78
N CYS A 153 5.87 -16.25 0.20
CA CYS A 153 5.86 -16.01 -1.24
C CYS A 153 6.97 -15.06 -1.71
N GLY A 154 7.81 -14.54 -0.79
CA GLY A 154 8.85 -13.57 -1.10
C GLY A 154 8.32 -12.15 -1.32
N ASN A 155 7.12 -11.86 -0.84
CA ASN A 155 6.56 -10.50 -0.82
C ASN A 155 6.87 -9.81 0.49
N ALA A 156 6.94 -8.48 0.45
CA ALA A 156 7.04 -7.64 1.63
C ALA A 156 5.77 -6.81 1.83
N ILE A 157 5.47 -6.51 3.08
CA ILE A 157 4.51 -5.48 3.47
C ILE A 157 5.28 -4.17 3.62
N VAL A 158 4.71 -3.08 3.12
CA VAL A 158 5.21 -1.74 3.41
C VAL A 158 4.78 -1.38 4.83
N GLU A 159 5.75 -1.26 5.75
CA GLU A 159 5.47 -0.89 7.13
C GLU A 159 5.31 0.62 7.25
N HIS A 160 4.32 1.03 8.03
CA HIS A 160 4.06 2.43 8.36
C HIS A 160 4.25 2.64 9.85
N GLU A 161 5.02 3.65 10.25
CA GLU A 161 5.29 3.96 11.65
C GLU A 161 4.01 4.34 12.42
N ASN A 162 3.10 5.02 11.75
CA ASN A 162 1.79 5.41 12.27
C ASN A 162 0.69 4.96 11.28
N GLU A 163 0.01 3.88 11.63
CA GLU A 163 -1.06 3.32 10.79
C GLU A 163 -2.27 4.25 10.67
N ASP A 164 -2.60 5.01 11.71
CA ASP A 164 -3.72 5.96 11.66
C ASP A 164 -3.42 7.13 10.73
N GLU A 165 -2.19 7.62 10.74
CA GLU A 165 -1.74 8.66 9.81
C GLU A 165 -1.69 8.14 8.37
N PHE A 166 -1.21 6.91 8.17
CA PHE A 166 -1.23 6.26 6.86
C PHE A 166 -2.64 6.16 6.29
N LEU A 167 -3.61 5.69 7.08
CA LEU A 167 -5.01 5.59 6.67
C LEU A 167 -5.60 6.96 6.35
N THR A 168 -5.32 7.96 7.19
CA THR A 168 -5.75 9.34 6.97
C THR A 168 -5.21 9.88 5.66
N CYS A 169 -3.90 9.73 5.41
CA CYS A 169 -3.28 10.16 4.16
C CYS A 169 -3.86 9.43 2.95
N LEU A 170 -4.11 8.11 3.06
CA LEU A 170 -4.66 7.31 1.97
C LEU A 170 -6.08 7.78 1.58
N LEU A 171 -6.91 8.12 2.56
CA LEU A 171 -8.27 8.59 2.34
C LEU A 171 -8.34 9.94 1.64
N TYR A 172 -7.42 10.85 1.97
CA TYR A 172 -7.36 12.18 1.37
C TYR A 172 -6.58 12.21 0.04
N THR A 173 -5.93 11.10 -0.34
CA THR A 173 -5.22 11.04 -1.62
C THR A 173 -6.22 10.72 -2.73
N SER A 174 -6.48 11.69 -3.61
CA SER A 174 -7.31 11.48 -4.78
C SER A 174 -6.67 10.48 -5.73
N PRO A 175 -7.39 9.45 -6.20
CA PRO A 175 -6.96 8.69 -7.36
C PRO A 175 -6.95 9.64 -8.57
N SER A 176 -5.80 9.75 -9.24
CA SER A 176 -5.65 10.51 -10.48
C SER A 176 -6.22 9.73 -11.64
#